data_2169e9990e566c31c2bbac8b9212f046
#
_entry.id   2169e9990e566c31c2bbac8b9212f046
#
_cell.length_a   1.000
_cell.length_b   1.000
_cell.length_c   1.000
_cell.angle_alpha   90.00
_cell.angle_beta   90.00
_cell.angle_gamma   90.00
#
_symmetry.space_group_name_H-M   'P 1'
#
loop_
_entity.id
_entity.type
_entity.pdbx_description
1 polymer ?
#
loop_
_entity_poly.entity_id
_entity_poly.type
_entity_poly.pdbx_seq_one_letter_code
_entity_poly.pdbx_strand_id
1 'polypeptide(L)'
;MSITVARRKRLFEGLFGRYFNTYFADNMANLTNPTNSEVRTQFNSYSVGLSDTWLYRGFFLPDTTSSSWQFRTTSDDASYVWIGTDSTPVDTSLDDDDAVVDNGGLHGSQTRTSGQLTLNAGQFYPFAVVIGNNNGPGTLTLQFRVNGGQWQSNGAGFYFYNPFAPNGFNLE
;
A
#
# COMPACT_ATOMS: atom_id res chain seq x y z
N MET A 1 -18.62 -35.63 18.05
CA MET A 1 -19.15 -34.46 17.34
C MET A 1 -18.10 -33.35 17.49
N SER A 2 -17.30 -33.06 16.47
CA SER A 2 -16.20 -32.06 16.54
C SER A 2 -16.80 -30.72 16.15
N ILE A 3 -16.79 -29.76 17.07
CA ILE A 3 -17.23 -28.39 16.77
C ILE A 3 -16.01 -27.64 16.23
N THR A 4 -15.94 -27.51 14.90
CA THR A 4 -14.97 -26.64 14.28
C THR A 4 -15.45 -25.19 14.46
N VAL A 5 -14.90 -24.51 15.46
CA VAL A 5 -15.10 -23.07 15.61
C VAL A 5 -14.28 -22.39 14.53
N ALA A 6 -14.94 -21.93 13.45
CA ALA A 6 -14.30 -21.07 12.49
C ALA A 6 -13.84 -19.79 13.20
N ARG A 7 -12.55 -19.65 13.40
CA ARG A 7 -11.98 -18.40 13.91
C ARG A 7 -12.26 -17.33 12.86
N ARG A 8 -13.18 -16.41 13.17
CA ARG A 8 -13.35 -15.20 12.35
C ARG A 8 -12.01 -14.46 12.37
N LYS A 9 -11.41 -14.35 11.21
CA LYS A 9 -10.19 -13.55 11.01
C LYS A 9 -10.49 -12.12 11.41
N ARG A 10 -9.73 -11.62 12.38
CA ARG A 10 -9.88 -10.25 12.87
C ARG A 10 -8.84 -9.39 12.19
N LEU A 11 -9.25 -8.68 11.14
CA LEU A 11 -8.45 -7.62 10.56
C LEU A 11 -8.48 -6.40 11.48
N PHE A 12 -7.38 -5.68 11.51
CA PHE A 12 -7.23 -4.43 12.24
C PHE A 12 -7.10 -3.29 11.23
N GLU A 13 -7.58 -2.12 11.62
CA GLU A 13 -7.53 -0.94 10.77
C GLU A 13 -6.10 -0.44 10.55
N GLY A 14 -5.80 -0.01 9.33
CA GLY A 14 -4.52 0.50 8.89
C GLY A 14 -3.74 -0.46 8.00
N LEU A 15 -2.64 0.02 7.44
CA LEU A 15 -1.62 -0.78 6.75
C LEU A 15 -0.44 -1.03 7.69
N PHE A 16 0.10 -2.24 7.65
CA PHE A 16 1.29 -2.61 8.41
C PHE A 16 2.54 -2.24 7.60
N GLY A 17 3.32 -1.31 8.14
CA GLY A 17 4.55 -0.79 7.56
C GLY A 17 5.79 -1.47 8.13
N ARG A 18 6.76 -1.71 7.25
CA ARG A 18 8.13 -2.14 7.57
C ARG A 18 9.11 -1.09 7.08
N TYR A 19 10.03 -0.71 7.94
CA TYR A 19 11.07 0.25 7.67
C TYR A 19 12.39 -0.45 7.35
N PHE A 20 13.06 0.08 6.33
CA PHE A 20 14.36 -0.37 5.88
C PHE A 20 15.31 0.82 5.83
N ASN A 21 16.46 0.69 6.46
CA ASN A 21 17.51 1.70 6.45
C ASN A 21 18.35 1.57 5.15
N THR A 22 17.67 1.64 4.03
CA THR A 22 18.23 1.60 2.68
C THR A 22 17.22 2.16 1.68
N TYR A 23 17.68 2.84 0.65
CA TYR A 23 16.85 3.16 -0.51
C TYR A 23 16.70 1.91 -1.39
N PHE A 24 15.47 1.56 -1.76
CA PHE A 24 15.22 0.30 -2.49
C PHE A 24 15.63 0.35 -3.97
N ALA A 25 15.91 1.53 -4.54
CA ALA A 25 16.37 1.74 -5.92
C ALA A 25 15.49 1.02 -6.96
N ASP A 26 14.16 1.18 -6.81
CA ASP A 26 13.12 0.58 -7.67
C ASP A 26 13.19 -0.96 -7.75
N ASN A 27 13.85 -1.60 -6.79
CA ASN A 27 13.98 -3.05 -6.72
C ASN A 27 13.59 -3.56 -5.32
N MET A 28 12.43 -4.21 -5.23
CA MET A 28 11.90 -4.76 -3.97
C MET A 28 12.80 -5.84 -3.36
N ALA A 29 13.66 -6.51 -4.15
CA ALA A 29 14.62 -7.51 -3.64
C ALA A 29 15.68 -6.89 -2.71
N ASN A 30 15.89 -5.56 -2.79
CA ASN A 30 16.79 -4.84 -1.88
C ASN A 30 16.19 -4.67 -0.47
N LEU A 31 14.89 -4.88 -0.29
CA LEU A 31 14.19 -4.75 0.99
C LEU A 31 14.34 -6.01 1.84
N THR A 32 15.52 -6.20 2.38
CA THR A 32 15.86 -7.28 3.31
C THR A 32 16.03 -6.71 4.73
N ASN A 33 15.69 -7.50 5.77
CA ASN A 33 15.96 -7.15 7.17
C ASN A 33 15.38 -5.81 7.62
N PRO A 34 14.02 -5.69 7.72
CA PRO A 34 13.39 -4.49 8.26
C PRO A 34 13.87 -4.24 9.70
N THR A 35 14.13 -2.98 10.04
CA THR A 35 14.66 -2.58 11.35
C THR A 35 13.61 -1.95 12.25
N ASN A 36 12.45 -1.58 11.70
CA ASN A 36 11.32 -1.02 12.45
C ASN A 36 9.99 -1.37 11.78
N SER A 37 8.89 -1.15 12.50
CA SER A 37 7.52 -1.34 11.99
C SER A 37 6.55 -0.37 12.64
N GLU A 38 5.48 -0.03 11.92
CA GLU A 38 4.35 0.77 12.43
C GLU A 38 3.04 0.38 11.75
N VAL A 39 1.92 0.90 12.25
CA VAL A 39 0.62 0.82 11.58
C VAL A 39 0.14 2.23 11.24
N ARG A 40 -0.36 2.41 10.02
CA ARG A 40 -0.77 3.72 9.52
C ARG A 40 -2.05 3.66 8.72
N THR A 41 -2.96 4.59 9.00
CA THR A 41 -4.22 4.77 8.25
C THR A 41 -4.17 5.97 7.30
N GLN A 42 -3.16 6.84 7.45
CA GLN A 42 -3.12 8.13 6.75
C GLN A 42 -1.72 8.43 6.23
N PHE A 43 -1.67 8.84 4.96
CA PHE A 43 -0.44 9.23 4.27
C PHE A 43 -0.65 10.61 3.64
N ASN A 44 -0.46 11.66 4.41
CA ASN A 44 -0.58 13.03 3.95
C ASN A 44 0.71 13.78 4.27
N SER A 45 1.54 14.01 3.27
CA SER A 45 2.90 14.57 3.42
C SER A 45 3.73 13.82 4.47
N TYR A 46 3.63 12.48 4.44
CA TYR A 46 4.39 11.62 5.35
C TYR A 46 5.88 11.73 5.05
N SER A 47 6.67 12.11 6.05
CA SER A 47 8.11 12.30 5.88
C SER A 47 8.87 10.98 5.89
N VAL A 48 9.83 10.85 4.98
CA VAL A 48 10.75 9.71 4.87
C VAL A 48 12.18 10.21 4.99
N GLY A 49 12.99 9.51 5.76
CA GLY A 49 14.38 9.90 6.02
C GLY A 49 15.30 9.68 4.81
N LEU A 50 16.54 10.13 4.94
CA LEU A 50 17.59 9.94 3.93
C LEU A 50 17.95 8.47 3.80
N SER A 51 18.03 7.98 2.57
CA SER A 51 18.37 6.59 2.23
C SER A 51 17.47 5.57 2.92
N ASP A 52 16.21 5.90 3.10
CA ASP A 52 15.21 5.10 3.79
C ASP A 52 14.14 4.59 2.85
N THR A 53 13.51 3.48 3.24
CA THR A 53 12.33 2.96 2.57
C THR A 53 11.31 2.48 3.59
N TRP A 54 10.04 2.78 3.33
CA TRP A 54 8.89 2.18 4.01
C TRP A 54 8.07 1.37 3.03
N LEU A 55 7.75 0.14 3.40
CA LEU A 55 6.83 -0.74 2.66
C LEU A 55 5.64 -1.06 3.54
N TYR A 56 4.45 -0.57 3.17
CA TYR A 56 3.19 -0.81 3.86
C TYR A 56 2.37 -1.85 3.10
N ARG A 57 1.80 -2.79 3.84
CA ARG A 57 1.00 -3.90 3.31
C ARG A 57 -0.27 -4.10 4.12
N GLY A 58 -1.29 -4.60 3.45
CA GLY A 58 -2.58 -4.94 4.03
C GLY A 58 -3.64 -5.14 2.98
N PHE A 59 -4.82 -4.62 3.23
CA PHE A 59 -5.99 -4.74 2.36
C PHE A 59 -6.65 -3.38 2.19
N PHE A 60 -7.20 -3.16 1.01
CA PHE A 60 -8.13 -2.08 0.72
C PHE A 60 -9.55 -2.63 0.71
N LEU A 61 -10.47 -1.98 1.41
CA LEU A 61 -11.90 -2.31 1.48
C LEU A 61 -12.72 -1.18 0.83
N PRO A 62 -13.19 -1.32 -0.42
CA PRO A 62 -14.07 -0.35 -1.02
C PRO A 62 -15.42 -0.29 -0.30
N ASP A 63 -15.97 0.91 -0.14
CA ASP A 63 -17.33 1.14 0.35
C ASP A 63 -18.38 1.16 -0.77
N THR A 64 -17.95 1.29 -2.01
CA THR A 64 -18.77 1.45 -3.20
C THR A 64 -18.29 0.53 -4.32
N THR A 65 -19.21 -0.22 -4.95
CA THR A 65 -18.92 -0.97 -6.18
C THR A 65 -18.85 0.01 -7.35
N SER A 66 -17.70 0.06 -8.03
CA SER A 66 -17.48 0.95 -9.16
C SER A 66 -16.34 0.46 -10.05
N SER A 67 -16.42 0.77 -11.35
CA SER A 67 -15.32 0.60 -12.33
C SER A 67 -14.39 1.81 -12.41
N SER A 68 -14.52 2.78 -11.53
CA SER A 68 -13.73 4.02 -11.58
C SER A 68 -13.08 4.40 -10.25
N TRP A 69 -12.56 3.40 -9.53
CA TRP A 69 -11.61 3.63 -8.45
C TRP A 69 -10.26 4.03 -9.03
N GLN A 70 -9.62 4.99 -8.41
CA GLN A 70 -8.28 5.44 -8.76
C GLN A 70 -7.45 5.68 -7.51
N PHE A 71 -6.15 5.40 -7.62
CA PHE A 71 -5.14 5.69 -6.61
C PHE A 71 -4.12 6.67 -7.19
N ARG A 72 -3.49 7.47 -6.34
CA ARG A 72 -2.35 8.29 -6.73
C ARG A 72 -1.36 8.44 -5.59
N THR A 73 -0.10 8.60 -5.94
CA THR A 73 0.93 9.07 -5.03
C THR A 73 1.42 10.44 -5.47
N THR A 74 1.79 11.26 -4.50
CA THR A 74 2.69 12.41 -4.67
C THR A 74 3.88 12.12 -3.75
N SER A 75 5.04 11.94 -4.31
CA SER A 75 6.24 11.53 -3.56
C SER A 75 7.50 12.23 -4.02
N ASP A 76 8.47 12.22 -3.14
CA ASP A 76 9.88 12.56 -3.30
C ASP A 76 10.67 11.54 -2.46
N ASP A 77 11.41 10.60 -2.97
CA ASP A 77 11.58 10.14 -4.35
C ASP A 77 10.50 9.12 -4.77
N ALA A 78 10.94 7.89 -5.12
CA ALA A 78 10.17 6.83 -5.74
C ALA A 78 9.05 6.26 -4.85
N SER A 79 7.87 6.05 -5.45
CA SER A 79 6.78 5.32 -4.81
C SER A 79 5.98 4.47 -5.79
N TYR A 80 5.49 3.33 -5.31
CA TYR A 80 4.63 2.43 -6.09
C TYR A 80 3.42 2.01 -5.29
N VAL A 81 2.31 1.73 -5.97
CA VAL A 81 1.09 1.16 -5.37
C VAL A 81 0.69 -0.09 -6.12
N TRP A 82 0.40 -1.15 -5.38
CA TRP A 82 -0.17 -2.40 -5.90
C TRP A 82 -1.53 -2.66 -5.26
N ILE A 83 -2.45 -3.17 -6.04
CA ILE A 83 -3.73 -3.70 -5.56
C ILE A 83 -4.03 -5.00 -6.29
N GLY A 84 -4.17 -6.08 -5.53
CA GLY A 84 -4.45 -7.41 -6.08
C GLY A 84 -5.93 -7.61 -6.31
N THR A 85 -6.25 -8.41 -7.32
CA THR A 85 -7.58 -9.00 -7.50
C THR A 85 -7.53 -10.48 -7.10
N ASP A 86 -8.66 -11.19 -7.06
CA ASP A 86 -8.69 -12.64 -6.80
C ASP A 86 -7.80 -13.45 -7.78
N SER A 87 -7.52 -12.88 -8.97
CA SER A 87 -6.72 -13.50 -10.02
C SER A 87 -5.25 -13.03 -10.03
N THR A 88 -4.92 -11.94 -9.36
CA THR A 88 -3.54 -11.42 -9.19
C THR A 88 -3.32 -11.09 -7.73
N PRO A 89 -2.95 -12.07 -6.90
CA PRO A 89 -2.57 -11.76 -5.52
C PRO A 89 -1.37 -10.82 -5.55
N VAL A 90 -1.43 -9.75 -4.77
CA VAL A 90 -0.23 -8.96 -4.46
C VAL A 90 0.68 -9.87 -3.65
N ASP A 91 1.50 -10.59 -4.36
CA ASP A 91 2.43 -11.58 -3.82
C ASP A 91 3.65 -10.90 -3.15
N THR A 92 4.51 -11.74 -2.60
CA THR A 92 5.80 -11.36 -2.01
C THR A 92 6.78 -10.81 -3.04
N SER A 93 6.57 -11.07 -4.33
CA SER A 93 7.32 -10.50 -5.46
C SER A 93 6.63 -9.26 -6.03
N LEU A 94 6.57 -8.18 -5.24
CA LEU A 94 6.13 -6.89 -5.79
C LEU A 94 7.08 -6.50 -6.93
N ASP A 95 6.56 -6.47 -8.15
CA ASP A 95 7.26 -6.03 -9.33
C ASP A 95 6.75 -4.64 -9.73
N ASP A 96 7.61 -3.76 -10.20
CA ASP A 96 7.25 -2.43 -10.68
C ASP A 96 6.31 -2.50 -11.88
N ASP A 97 6.48 -3.49 -12.77
CA ASP A 97 5.63 -3.71 -13.95
C ASP A 97 4.15 -4.00 -13.58
N ASP A 98 3.89 -4.54 -12.38
CA ASP A 98 2.55 -4.85 -11.88
C ASP A 98 1.93 -3.73 -11.04
N ALA A 99 2.63 -2.64 -10.82
CA ALA A 99 2.15 -1.52 -10.02
C ALA A 99 1.02 -0.76 -10.73
N VAL A 100 -0.09 -0.52 -10.02
CA VAL A 100 -1.17 0.32 -10.55
C VAL A 100 -0.82 1.81 -10.53
N VAL A 101 0.10 2.22 -9.66
CA VAL A 101 0.76 3.53 -9.68
C VAL A 101 2.26 3.28 -9.72
N ASP A 102 2.88 3.65 -10.82
CA ASP A 102 4.32 3.69 -10.99
C ASP A 102 4.78 5.16 -10.92
N ASN A 103 5.41 5.51 -9.82
CA ASN A 103 6.04 6.80 -9.57
C ASN A 103 7.51 6.56 -9.16
N GLY A 104 8.20 5.73 -9.96
CA GLY A 104 9.56 5.29 -9.71
C GLY A 104 10.63 6.30 -10.13
N GLY A 105 11.86 5.98 -9.77
CA GLY A 105 13.05 6.76 -10.06
C GLY A 105 13.38 7.83 -9.03
N LEU A 106 14.50 8.49 -9.27
CA LEU A 106 14.95 9.63 -8.46
C LEU A 106 14.34 10.90 -9.03
N HIS A 107 13.53 11.58 -8.25
CA HIS A 107 12.87 12.83 -8.65
C HIS A 107 12.50 13.67 -7.43
N GLY A 108 12.36 14.98 -7.61
CA GLY A 108 11.67 15.84 -6.64
C GLY A 108 10.17 15.51 -6.60
N SER A 109 9.40 16.25 -5.81
CA SER A 109 7.97 15.99 -5.64
C SER A 109 7.23 15.80 -6.97
N GLN A 110 6.75 14.60 -7.23
CA GLN A 110 6.06 14.17 -8.44
C GLN A 110 4.75 13.45 -8.10
N THR A 111 3.73 13.64 -8.95
CA THR A 111 2.43 12.97 -8.81
C THR A 111 2.20 12.00 -9.95
N ARG A 112 1.80 10.76 -9.62
CA ARG A 112 1.33 9.75 -10.57
C ARG A 112 -0.01 9.19 -10.13
N THR A 113 -0.87 8.86 -11.10
CA THR A 113 -2.23 8.38 -10.88
C THR A 113 -2.45 7.08 -11.65
N SER A 114 -3.10 6.12 -11.03
CA SER A 114 -3.50 4.85 -11.66
C SER A 114 -4.50 5.06 -12.81
N GLY A 115 -4.63 4.06 -13.66
CA GLY A 115 -5.84 3.87 -14.46
C GLY A 115 -7.09 3.70 -13.58
N GLN A 116 -8.25 3.58 -14.20
CA GLN A 116 -9.48 3.23 -13.50
C GLN A 116 -9.51 1.74 -13.19
N LEU A 117 -9.91 1.40 -11.97
CA LEU A 117 -9.97 0.03 -11.45
C LEU A 117 -11.40 -0.32 -11.07
N THR A 118 -11.81 -1.56 -11.37
CA THR A 118 -13.10 -2.10 -10.92
C THR A 118 -12.93 -2.77 -9.58
N LEU A 119 -13.56 -2.20 -8.55
CA LEU A 119 -13.57 -2.77 -7.21
C LEU A 119 -15.01 -2.90 -6.69
N ASN A 120 -15.28 -3.95 -5.93
CA ASN A 120 -16.58 -4.26 -5.37
C ASN A 120 -16.67 -3.89 -3.90
N ALA A 121 -17.73 -3.24 -3.49
CA ALA A 121 -17.98 -2.89 -2.10
C ALA A 121 -17.96 -4.14 -1.21
N GLY A 122 -17.31 -4.01 -0.06
CA GLY A 122 -17.24 -5.07 0.94
C GLY A 122 -16.25 -6.20 0.64
N GLN A 123 -15.53 -6.15 -0.49
CA GLN A 123 -14.47 -7.09 -0.84
C GLN A 123 -13.12 -6.54 -0.38
N PHE A 124 -12.32 -7.38 0.31
CA PHE A 124 -10.94 -7.03 0.68
C PHE A 124 -9.99 -7.32 -0.48
N TYR A 125 -9.28 -6.30 -0.92
CA TYR A 125 -8.27 -6.39 -1.96
C TYR A 125 -6.87 -6.28 -1.34
N PRO A 126 -5.97 -7.25 -1.56
CA PRO A 126 -4.56 -7.10 -1.16
C PRO A 126 -4.00 -5.79 -1.68
N PHE A 127 -3.33 -5.05 -0.81
CA PHE A 127 -2.87 -3.70 -1.09
C PHE A 127 -1.46 -3.47 -0.53
N ALA A 128 -0.59 -2.87 -1.34
CA ALA A 128 0.73 -2.45 -0.90
C ALA A 128 1.07 -1.05 -1.43
N VAL A 129 1.86 -0.33 -0.65
CA VAL A 129 2.51 0.91 -1.07
C VAL A 129 3.94 0.94 -0.55
N VAL A 130 4.86 1.31 -1.40
CA VAL A 130 6.26 1.59 -1.03
C VAL A 130 6.56 3.07 -1.26
N ILE A 131 7.40 3.61 -0.42
CA ILE A 131 8.07 4.90 -0.58
C ILE A 131 9.53 4.75 -0.22
N GLY A 132 10.41 5.14 -1.12
CA GLY A 132 11.85 5.23 -0.87
C GLY A 132 12.36 6.62 -1.17
N ASN A 133 13.26 7.09 -0.31
CA ASN A 133 13.95 8.36 -0.46
C ASN A 133 15.47 8.11 -0.48
N ASN A 134 16.15 8.56 -1.52
CA ASN A 134 17.59 8.43 -1.64
C ASN A 134 18.32 9.62 -1.02
N ASN A 135 17.92 10.84 -1.38
CA ASN A 135 18.56 12.08 -0.93
C ASN A 135 17.52 13.16 -0.66
N GLY A 136 17.86 14.09 0.24
CA GLY A 136 17.01 15.24 0.52
C GLY A 136 15.82 14.90 1.44
N PRO A 137 14.84 15.78 1.52
CA PRO A 137 13.61 15.54 2.29
C PRO A 137 12.65 14.66 1.49
N GLY A 138 12.47 13.41 1.93
CA GLY A 138 11.51 12.49 1.36
C GLY A 138 10.09 12.72 1.87
N THR A 139 9.10 12.58 0.99
CA THR A 139 7.69 12.70 1.38
C THR A 139 6.79 11.75 0.59
N LEU A 140 5.68 11.32 1.20
CA LEU A 140 4.61 10.57 0.55
C LEU A 140 3.24 11.15 0.91
N THR A 141 2.44 11.44 -0.12
CA THR A 141 0.97 11.55 -0.02
C THR A 141 0.35 10.44 -0.87
N LEU A 142 -0.37 9.53 -0.22
CA LEU A 142 -1.15 8.49 -0.88
C LEU A 142 -2.63 8.86 -0.81
N GLN A 143 -3.30 8.82 -1.95
CA GLN A 143 -4.71 9.16 -2.05
C GLN A 143 -5.47 8.17 -2.93
N PHE A 144 -6.76 8.08 -2.70
CA PHE A 144 -7.70 7.35 -3.54
C PHE A 144 -8.97 8.18 -3.78
N ARG A 145 -9.69 7.82 -4.82
CA ARG A 145 -11.03 8.37 -5.13
C ARG A 145 -11.86 7.36 -5.90
N VAL A 146 -13.18 7.58 -5.93
CA VAL A 146 -14.12 6.83 -6.75
C VAL A 146 -15.00 7.79 -7.55
N ASN A 147 -15.39 7.37 -8.76
CA ASN A 147 -16.33 8.11 -9.64
C ASN A 147 -15.90 9.57 -9.93
N GLY A 148 -14.60 9.83 -10.01
CA GLY A 148 -14.10 11.18 -10.23
C GLY A 148 -14.31 12.16 -9.07
N GLY A 149 -14.69 11.65 -7.89
CA GLY A 149 -14.88 12.46 -6.70
C GLY A 149 -13.61 13.07 -6.14
N GLN A 150 -13.71 13.62 -4.94
CA GLN A 150 -12.57 14.25 -4.25
C GLN A 150 -11.52 13.20 -3.87
N TRP A 151 -10.25 13.58 -3.97
CA TRP A 151 -9.14 12.78 -3.50
C TRP A 151 -9.10 12.72 -1.97
N GLN A 152 -9.02 11.52 -1.42
CA GLN A 152 -8.97 11.25 0.01
C GLN A 152 -7.62 10.67 0.40
N SER A 153 -7.00 11.20 1.46
CA SER A 153 -5.76 10.67 2.05
C SER A 153 -5.99 9.93 3.37
N ASN A 154 -7.19 10.06 3.95
CA ASN A 154 -7.57 9.32 5.15
C ASN A 154 -8.12 7.94 4.76
N GLY A 155 -7.39 6.89 5.09
CA GLY A 155 -7.78 5.50 4.84
C GLY A 155 -8.49 4.82 6.00
N ALA A 156 -8.91 5.56 7.04
CA ALA A 156 -9.74 5.02 8.11
C ALA A 156 -11.02 4.40 7.53
N GLY A 157 -11.31 3.14 7.87
CA GLY A 157 -12.41 2.36 7.28
C GLY A 157 -12.12 1.76 5.90
N PHE A 158 -10.99 2.08 5.25
CA PHE A 158 -10.57 1.54 3.95
C PHE A 158 -9.33 0.66 4.02
N TYR A 159 -8.38 0.96 4.92
CA TYR A 159 -7.15 0.18 5.08
C TYR A 159 -7.26 -0.76 6.27
N PHE A 160 -6.85 -2.03 6.04
CA PHE A 160 -6.86 -3.08 7.05
C PHE A 160 -5.62 -3.97 6.92
N TYR A 161 -5.21 -4.62 8.02
CA TYR A 161 -4.13 -5.59 8.00
C TYR A 161 -4.43 -6.79 8.90
N ASN A 162 -3.77 -7.91 8.62
CA ASN A 162 -3.80 -9.09 9.47
C ASN A 162 -2.60 -9.06 10.43
N PRO A 163 -2.78 -8.86 11.75
CA PRO A 163 -1.68 -8.78 12.70
C PRO A 163 -0.96 -10.13 12.92
N PHE A 164 -1.57 -11.23 12.47
CA PHE A 164 -1.01 -12.58 12.62
C PHE A 164 -0.28 -13.06 11.36
N ALA A 165 -0.28 -12.29 10.29
CA ALA A 165 0.44 -12.60 9.06
C ALA A 165 1.76 -11.82 9.02
N PRO A 166 2.92 -12.50 8.94
CA PRO A 166 4.24 -11.83 8.94
C PRO A 166 4.42 -10.82 7.81
N ASN A 167 3.64 -10.93 6.73
CA ASN A 167 3.70 -10.05 5.57
C ASN A 167 2.47 -9.15 5.39
N GLY A 168 1.50 -9.17 6.32
CA GLY A 168 0.30 -8.34 6.25
C GLY A 168 -0.79 -8.82 5.27
N PHE A 169 -0.49 -9.78 4.39
CA PHE A 169 -1.36 -10.18 3.28
C PHE A 169 -2.13 -11.49 3.47
N ASN A 170 -1.87 -12.28 4.49
CA ASN A 170 -2.51 -13.57 4.57
C ASN A 170 -3.90 -13.45 5.19
N LEU A 171 -4.94 -13.77 4.41
CA LEU A 171 -6.31 -13.93 4.88
C LEU A 171 -6.56 -15.35 5.46
N GLU A 172 -5.57 -16.25 5.46
CA GLU A 172 -5.71 -17.63 5.98
C GLU A 172 -5.30 -17.78 7.44
#